data_43455bb043b871dbb1635e0864edc4ee
#
_entry.id   43455bb043b871dbb1635e0864edc4ee
#
_cell.length_a   1.000
_cell.length_b   1.000
_cell.length_c   1.000
_cell.angle_alpha   90.00
_cell.angle_beta   90.00
_cell.angle_gamma   90.00
#
_symmetry.space_group_name_H-M   'P 1'
#
loop_
_entity.id
_entity.type
_entity.pdbx_description
1 polymer ?
#
loop_
_entity_poly.entity_id
_entity_poly.type
_entity_poly.pdbx_seq_one_letter_code
_entity_poly.pdbx_strand_id
1 'polypeptide(L)'
;MPRIFSTKTIFSSSAATTGASTELDFRDDLGECTRAVVAAMNASDSLAVQVSLDDTTFVTAATLTGSAAVSALVAGPWRYIRVVKTGTNGSATVKVNG
;
A
#
# COMPACT_ATOMS: atom_id res chain seq x y z
N MET A 1 13.93 2.24 24.15
CA MET A 1 14.36 2.85 22.90
C MET A 1 13.19 2.99 21.93
N PRO A 2 12.98 4.15 21.40
CA PRO A 2 11.90 4.29 20.43
C PRO A 2 12.18 3.49 19.18
N ARG A 3 11.12 2.94 18.64
CA ARG A 3 11.22 2.22 17.39
C ARG A 3 10.97 3.19 16.24
N ILE A 4 11.86 3.17 15.28
CA ILE A 4 11.74 4.00 14.10
C ILE A 4 11.26 3.13 12.97
N PHE A 5 10.11 3.50 12.38
CA PHE A 5 9.55 2.79 11.26
C PHE A 5 9.89 3.54 9.99
N SER A 6 10.51 2.84 9.07
CA SER A 6 10.82 3.40 7.77
C SER A 6 9.53 3.59 6.97
N THR A 7 9.51 4.61 6.15
CA THR A 7 8.45 4.79 5.17
C THR A 7 8.99 4.35 3.82
N LYS A 8 8.24 3.51 3.15
CA LYS A 8 8.63 2.99 1.84
C LYS A 8 7.64 3.48 0.80
N THR A 9 8.16 3.90 -0.35
CA THR A 9 7.32 4.17 -1.51
C THR A 9 7.11 2.84 -2.24
N ILE A 10 5.86 2.40 -2.32
CA ILE A 10 5.54 1.10 -2.90
C ILE A 10 4.90 1.22 -4.26
N PHE A 11 4.54 2.43 -4.68
CA PHE A 11 3.90 2.64 -5.97
C PHE A 11 4.06 4.10 -6.38
N SER A 12 4.37 4.33 -7.64
CA SER A 12 4.39 5.67 -8.20
C SER A 12 4.19 5.55 -9.70
N SER A 13 3.02 5.95 -10.18
CA SER A 13 2.69 5.80 -11.59
C SER A 13 1.48 6.64 -11.97
N SER A 14 1.40 7.01 -13.24
CA SER A 14 0.19 7.59 -13.82
C SER A 14 -0.56 6.57 -14.68
N ALA A 15 0.00 5.40 -14.90
CA ALA A 15 -0.62 4.37 -15.72
C ALA A 15 -1.53 3.48 -14.89
N ALA A 16 -2.57 2.93 -15.51
CA ALA A 16 -3.38 1.89 -14.91
C ALA A 16 -2.57 0.59 -14.95
N THR A 17 -2.09 0.17 -13.80
CA THR A 17 -1.16 -0.95 -13.74
C THR A 17 -1.17 -1.59 -12.35
N THR A 18 -0.67 -2.81 -12.29
CA THR A 18 -0.38 -3.48 -11.03
C THR A 18 1.07 -3.23 -10.68
N GLY A 19 1.30 -2.60 -9.53
CA GLY A 19 2.66 -2.34 -9.08
C GLY A 19 3.35 -3.62 -8.63
N ALA A 20 4.67 -3.54 -8.54
CA ALA A 20 5.45 -4.65 -8.02
C ALA A 20 5.16 -4.84 -6.53
N SER A 21 5.25 -6.08 -6.06
CA SER A 21 5.07 -6.34 -4.64
C SER A 21 6.30 -5.88 -3.86
N THR A 22 6.06 -5.44 -2.64
CA THR A 22 7.10 -5.02 -1.71
C THR A 22 7.00 -5.89 -0.47
N GLU A 23 8.14 -6.41 -0.04
CA GLU A 23 8.18 -7.18 1.19
C GLU A 23 8.08 -6.24 2.38
N LEU A 24 7.20 -6.57 3.31
CA LEU A 24 7.00 -5.78 4.51
C LEU A 24 7.89 -6.30 5.63
N ASP A 25 8.39 -5.37 6.43
CA ASP A 25 9.18 -5.75 7.60
C ASP A 25 8.30 -6.50 8.59
N PHE A 26 8.76 -7.65 8.97
CA PHE A 26 8.10 -8.43 10.01
C PHE A 26 8.61 -7.89 11.33
N ARG A 27 7.77 -7.20 12.06
CA ARG A 27 8.29 -6.37 13.10
C ARG A 27 7.83 -6.68 14.49
N ASP A 28 7.03 -7.68 14.71
CA ASP A 28 6.64 -7.89 16.07
C ASP A 28 6.54 -9.35 16.41
N ASP A 29 6.56 -9.59 17.70
CA ASP A 29 6.57 -10.91 18.24
C ASP A 29 5.19 -11.54 18.22
N LEU A 30 4.18 -10.77 17.92
CA LEU A 30 2.81 -11.23 17.92
C LEU A 30 2.33 -11.65 16.55
N GLY A 31 3.13 -11.39 15.52
CA GLY A 31 2.79 -11.75 14.16
C GLY A 31 1.69 -10.90 13.55
N GLU A 32 1.37 -9.80 14.20
CA GLU A 32 0.31 -8.94 13.72
C GLU A 32 0.76 -7.49 13.83
N CYS A 33 0.50 -6.71 12.79
CA CYS A 33 0.95 -5.34 12.73
C CYS A 33 -0.03 -4.52 11.91
N THR A 34 -0.37 -3.34 12.41
CA THR A 34 -1.18 -2.40 11.66
C THR A 34 -0.25 -1.42 10.97
N ARG A 35 -0.43 -1.26 9.68
CA ARG A 35 0.38 -0.38 8.86
C ARG A 35 -0.48 0.71 8.26
N ALA A 36 0.06 1.92 8.24
CA ALA A 36 -0.59 3.03 7.60
C ALA A 36 -0.17 3.09 6.14
N VAL A 37 -1.13 3.24 5.25
CA VAL A 37 -0.89 3.38 3.81
C VAL A 37 -1.44 4.74 3.42
N VAL A 38 -0.61 5.56 2.81
CA VAL A 38 -0.99 6.91 2.40
C VAL A 38 -0.75 7.05 0.90
N ALA A 39 -1.77 7.48 0.18
CA ALA A 39 -1.67 7.73 -1.24
C ALA A 39 -1.81 9.22 -1.50
N ALA A 40 -0.87 9.77 -2.25
CA ALA A 40 -0.98 11.12 -2.78
C ALA A 40 -1.46 11.01 -4.22
N MET A 41 -2.64 11.53 -4.48
CA MET A 41 -3.28 11.43 -5.79
C MET A 41 -3.59 12.83 -6.30
N ASN A 42 -3.45 13.03 -7.60
CA ASN A 42 -3.77 14.32 -8.19
C ASN A 42 -4.94 14.26 -9.16
N ALA A 43 -5.64 13.15 -9.20
CA ALA A 43 -6.85 13.01 -9.99
C ALA A 43 -7.67 11.85 -9.44
N SER A 44 -8.93 11.81 -9.85
CA SER A 44 -9.88 10.85 -9.31
C SER A 44 -9.69 9.48 -9.95
N ASP A 45 -8.79 8.71 -9.40
CA ASP A 45 -8.55 7.33 -9.79
C ASP A 45 -8.78 6.41 -8.60
N SER A 46 -8.70 5.11 -8.82
CA SER A 46 -8.90 4.13 -7.77
C SER A 46 -7.65 3.31 -7.59
N LEU A 47 -7.27 3.09 -6.34
CA LEU A 47 -6.12 2.28 -5.96
C LEU A 47 -6.59 1.15 -5.06
N ALA A 48 -6.33 -0.08 -5.46
CA ALA A 48 -6.58 -1.24 -4.60
C ALA A 48 -5.27 -1.60 -3.92
N VAL A 49 -5.27 -1.56 -2.59
CA VAL A 49 -4.12 -1.99 -1.79
C VAL A 49 -4.30 -3.46 -1.51
N GLN A 50 -3.39 -4.27 -2.03
CA GLN A 50 -3.47 -5.72 -1.92
C GLN A 50 -2.32 -6.25 -1.09
N VAL A 51 -2.59 -7.30 -0.34
CA VAL A 51 -1.64 -7.91 0.59
C VAL A 51 -1.58 -9.41 0.37
N SER A 52 -0.46 -10.00 0.76
CA SER A 52 -0.23 -11.42 0.56
C SER A 52 0.68 -11.98 1.65
N LEU A 53 0.57 -13.28 1.87
CA LEU A 53 1.47 -14.02 2.75
C LEU A 53 2.60 -14.69 1.99
N ASP A 54 2.42 -14.92 0.70
CA ASP A 54 3.34 -15.75 -0.08
C ASP A 54 3.81 -15.10 -1.38
N ASP A 55 3.46 -13.83 -1.60
CA ASP A 55 3.80 -13.09 -2.82
C ASP A 55 3.19 -13.70 -4.10
N THR A 56 2.19 -14.51 -3.95
CA THR A 56 1.53 -15.17 -5.06
C THR A 56 0.03 -14.92 -5.03
N THR A 57 -0.61 -15.18 -3.90
CA THR A 57 -2.04 -14.97 -3.73
C THR A 57 -2.26 -13.66 -2.99
N PHE A 58 -2.88 -12.71 -3.65
CA PHE A 58 -3.14 -11.40 -3.10
C PHE A 58 -4.63 -11.19 -2.85
N VAL A 59 -4.94 -10.48 -1.78
CA VAL A 59 -6.30 -10.06 -1.47
C VAL A 59 -6.32 -8.55 -1.30
N THR A 60 -7.44 -7.93 -1.65
CA THR A 60 -7.59 -6.49 -1.48
C THR A 60 -7.90 -6.18 -0.01
N ALA A 61 -7.02 -5.42 0.62
CA ALA A 61 -7.18 -5.02 2.01
C ALA A 61 -7.86 -3.66 2.13
N ALA A 62 -7.70 -2.79 1.16
CA ALA A 62 -8.29 -1.46 1.18
C ALA A 62 -8.38 -0.92 -0.24
N THR A 63 -9.34 -0.02 -0.46
CA THR A 63 -9.46 0.69 -1.74
C THR A 63 -9.38 2.18 -1.43
N LEU A 64 -8.48 2.88 -2.09
CA LEU A 64 -8.29 4.31 -1.92
C LEU A 64 -8.78 5.02 -3.17
N THR A 65 -9.67 5.99 -2.97
CA THR A 65 -10.22 6.78 -4.08
C THR A 65 -10.21 8.24 -3.69
N GLY A 66 -10.11 9.11 -4.68
CA GLY A 66 -10.11 10.53 -4.44
C GLY A 66 -9.11 11.25 -5.33
N SER A 67 -9.07 12.56 -5.19
CA SER A 67 -8.17 13.41 -5.98
C SER A 67 -7.22 14.21 -5.08
N ALA A 68 -7.02 13.73 -3.87
CA ALA A 68 -6.14 14.36 -2.89
C ALA A 68 -5.47 13.25 -2.09
N ALA A 69 -4.79 13.61 -1.01
CA ALA A 69 -4.18 12.60 -0.15
C ALA A 69 -5.25 11.79 0.56
N VAL A 70 -5.14 10.47 0.49
CA VAL A 70 -6.05 9.55 1.15
C VAL A 70 -5.23 8.49 1.88
N SER A 71 -5.83 7.89 2.89
CA SER A 71 -5.13 6.92 3.71
C SER A 71 -6.02 5.77 4.14
N ALA A 72 -5.39 4.69 4.55
CA ALA A 72 -6.07 3.55 5.12
C ALA A 72 -5.15 2.84 6.09
N LEU A 73 -5.72 2.06 6.98
CA LEU A 73 -4.98 1.20 7.88
C LEU A 73 -5.15 -0.24 7.42
N VAL A 74 -4.05 -0.95 7.36
CA VAL A 74 -4.03 -2.36 6.96
C VAL A 74 -3.50 -3.16 8.14
N ALA A 75 -4.33 -4.02 8.68
CA ALA A 75 -3.97 -4.84 9.83
C ALA A 75 -3.79 -6.28 9.41
N GLY A 76 -2.89 -6.98 10.08
CA GLY A 76 -2.67 -8.39 9.86
C GLY A 76 -1.20 -8.73 9.68
N PRO A 77 -0.88 -10.03 9.66
CA PRO A 77 0.50 -10.49 9.55
C PRO A 77 0.97 -10.59 8.10
N TRP A 78 0.67 -9.59 7.30
CA TRP A 78 0.97 -9.62 5.88
C TRP A 78 2.47 -9.45 5.63
N ARG A 79 2.97 -10.18 4.66
CA ARG A 79 4.38 -10.16 4.32
C ARG A 79 4.67 -9.35 3.07
N TYR A 80 3.68 -9.19 2.20
CA TYR A 80 3.86 -8.49 0.93
C TYR A 80 2.69 -7.56 0.69
N ILE A 81 2.97 -6.45 0.03
CA ILE A 81 1.95 -5.45 -0.31
C ILE A 81 2.21 -4.95 -1.74
N ARG A 82 1.13 -4.71 -2.45
CA ARG A 82 1.21 -4.08 -3.77
C ARG A 82 -0.01 -3.19 -3.99
N VAL A 83 0.06 -2.37 -5.01
CA VAL A 83 -1.03 -1.45 -5.36
C VAL A 83 -1.44 -1.71 -6.81
N VAL A 84 -2.75 -1.78 -7.04
CA VAL A 84 -3.31 -1.87 -8.38
C VAL A 84 -4.04 -0.57 -8.65
N LYS A 85 -3.59 0.17 -9.66
CA LYS A 85 -4.19 1.44 -10.05
C LYS A 85 -5.14 1.20 -11.22
N THR A 86 -6.36 1.70 -11.07
CA THR A 86 -7.36 1.71 -12.13
C THR A 86 -7.58 3.16 -12.54
N GLY A 87 -7.47 3.43 -13.83
CA GLY A 87 -7.63 4.77 -14.34
C GLY A 87 -6.31 5.43 -14.67
N THR A 88 -6.36 6.39 -15.57
CA THR A 88 -5.18 7.09 -16.06
C THR A 88 -5.35 8.60 -15.99
N ASN A 89 -6.21 9.08 -15.08
CA ASN A 89 -6.51 10.51 -14.98
C ASN A 89 -5.36 11.30 -14.38
N GLY A 90 -4.53 10.68 -13.59
CA GLY A 90 -3.41 11.36 -12.98
C GLY A 90 -2.44 10.39 -12.34
N SER A 91 -1.41 10.95 -11.72
CA SER A 91 -0.41 10.14 -11.03
C SER A 91 -0.83 9.83 -9.61
N ALA A 92 -0.32 8.74 -9.08
CA ALA A 92 -0.51 8.36 -7.69
C ALA A 92 0.81 7.88 -7.13
N THR A 93 1.12 8.30 -5.92
CA THR A 93 2.29 7.84 -5.18
C THR A 93 1.80 7.28 -3.86
N VAL A 94 2.15 6.04 -3.57
CA VAL A 94 1.66 5.34 -2.39
C VAL A 94 2.84 4.97 -1.50
N LYS A 95 2.71 5.29 -0.24
CA LYS A 95 3.73 5.00 0.76
C LYS A 95 3.13 4.19 1.89
N VAL A 96 3.93 3.35 2.48
CA VAL A 96 3.54 2.53 3.62
C VAL A 96 4.62 2.63 4.69
N ASN A 97 4.20 2.60 5.96
CA ASN A 97 5.18 2.52 7.03
C ASN A 97 5.51 1.04 7.29
N GLY A 98 6.74 0.76 7.25
CA GLY A 98 7.19 -0.60 7.43
C GLY A 98 8.16 -1.05 6.40
#